data_e768cd393aa499588e2c1cfe572c40f2
#
_entry.id   e768cd393aa499588e2c1cfe572c40f2
#
_cell.length_a   1.000
_cell.length_b   1.000
_cell.length_c   1.000
_cell.angle_alpha   90.00
_cell.angle_beta   90.00
_cell.angle_gamma   90.00
#
_symmetry.space_group_name_H-M   'P 1'
#
loop_
_entity.id
_entity.type
_entity.pdbx_description
1 polymer ?
#
loop_
_entity_poly.entity_id
_entity_poly.type
_entity_poly.pdbx_seq_one_letter_code
_entity_poly.pdbx_strand_id
1 'polypeptide(L)' 'MIFELHFRKELKRLKLKRYHICGILGCTMPTLKNRIENPGRFTVDEIKKLEDHGFNVSRLI' A
#
# COMPACT_ATOMS: atom_id res chain seq x y z
N MET A 1 -9.59 5.33 -9.33
CA MET A 1 -8.39 4.76 -9.95
C MET A 1 -8.24 3.29 -9.61
N ILE A 2 -7.76 2.51 -10.57
CA ILE A 2 -7.65 1.05 -10.41
C ILE A 2 -6.72 0.68 -9.24
N PHE A 3 -5.59 1.36 -9.12
CA PHE A 3 -4.65 1.07 -8.02
C PHE A 3 -5.29 1.26 -6.65
N GLU A 4 -5.98 2.37 -6.44
CA GLU A 4 -6.62 2.64 -5.16
C GLU A 4 -7.66 1.56 -4.83
N LEU A 5 -8.43 1.14 -5.82
CA LEU A 5 -9.43 0.10 -5.63
C LEU A 5 -8.79 -1.23 -5.24
N HIS A 6 -7.72 -1.63 -5.92
CA HIS A 6 -6.98 -2.84 -5.58
C HIS A 6 -6.35 -2.75 -4.19
N PHE A 7 -5.81 -1.58 -3.85
CA PHE A 7 -5.22 -1.35 -2.54
C PHE A 7 -6.25 -1.55 -1.43
N ARG A 8 -7.43 -0.98 -1.61
CA ARG A 8 -8.53 -1.14 -0.66
C ARG A 8 -8.96 -2.60 -0.52
N LYS A 9 -9.04 -3.33 -1.63
CA LYS A 9 -9.38 -4.75 -1.61
C LYS A 9 -8.34 -5.57 -0.85
N GLU A 10 -7.06 -5.27 -1.04
CA GLU A 10 -6.00 -5.96 -0.32
C GLU A 10 -6.03 -5.66 1.17
N LEU A 11 -6.28 -4.41 1.56
CA LEU A 11 -6.46 -4.06 2.96
C LEU A 11 -7.59 -4.88 3.60
N LYS A 12 -8.70 -4.99 2.88
CA LYS A 12 -9.86 -5.74 3.36
C LYS A 12 -9.56 -7.23 3.47
N ARG A 13 -8.88 -7.78 2.46
CA ARG A 13 -8.50 -9.19 2.44
C ARG A 13 -7.58 -9.53 3.61
N LEU A 14 -6.63 -8.67 3.91
CA LEU A 14 -5.67 -8.86 4.99
C LEU A 14 -6.17 -8.37 6.34
N LYS A 15 -7.35 -7.76 6.38
CA LYS A 15 -7.94 -7.17 7.59
C LYS A 15 -7.06 -6.11 8.21
N LEU A 16 -6.42 -5.31 7.35
CA LEU A 16 -5.56 -4.20 7.75
C LEU A 16 -6.24 -2.87 7.50
N LYS A 17 -5.77 -1.86 8.19
CA LYS A 17 -6.20 -0.48 7.98
C LYS A 17 -5.03 0.37 7.50
N ARG A 18 -5.34 1.56 6.94
CA ARG A 18 -4.29 2.43 6.39
C ARG A 18 -3.23 2.80 7.41
N TYR A 19 -3.63 3.02 8.67
CA TYR A 19 -2.63 3.36 9.69
C TYR A 19 -1.66 2.20 9.97
N HIS A 20 -2.09 0.97 9.80
CA HIS A 20 -1.19 -0.18 9.87
C HIS A 20 -0.14 -0.11 8.76
N ILE A 21 -0.56 0.26 7.56
CA ILE A 21 0.36 0.40 6.43
C ILE A 21 1.35 1.52 6.69
N CYS A 22 0.91 2.63 7.27
CA CYS A 22 1.81 3.71 7.66
C CYS A 22 2.90 3.22 8.61
N GLY A 23 2.54 2.40 9.58
CA GLY A 23 3.51 1.80 10.50
C GLY A 23 4.48 0.87 9.80
N ILE A 24 3.98 0.05 8.87
CA ILE A 24 4.80 -0.89 8.09
C ILE A 24 5.81 -0.13 7.22
N LEU A 25 5.36 0.91 6.54
CA LEU A 25 6.19 1.68 5.62
C LEU A 25 7.00 2.78 6.31
N GLY A 26 6.66 3.11 7.54
CA GLY A 26 7.32 4.20 8.27
C GLY A 26 6.99 5.57 7.70
N CYS A 27 5.75 5.77 7.24
CA CYS A 27 5.30 7.04 6.68
C CYS A 27 4.07 7.57 7.40
N THR A 28 3.71 8.83 7.11
CA THR A 28 2.51 9.45 7.67
C THR A 28 1.29 9.17 6.78
N MET A 29 0.09 9.41 7.29
CA MET A 29 -1.13 9.23 6.52
C MET A 29 -1.18 10.09 5.24
N PRO A 30 -0.83 11.38 5.28
CA PRO A 30 -0.79 12.19 4.06
C PRO A 30 0.19 11.63 3.01
N THR A 31 1.33 11.12 3.45
CA THR A 31 2.31 10.52 2.56
C THR A 31 1.74 9.25 1.91
N LEU A 32 1.10 8.39 2.70
CA LEU A 32 0.48 7.18 2.17
C LEU A 32 -0.61 7.53 1.16
N LYS A 33 -1.46 8.49 1.47
CA LYS A 33 -2.50 8.94 0.54
C LYS A 33 -1.89 9.39 -0.78
N ASN A 34 -0.82 10.16 -0.71
CA ASN A 34 -0.11 10.62 -1.92
C ASN A 34 0.40 9.45 -2.75
N ARG A 35 0.96 8.42 -2.09
CA ARG A 35 1.47 7.23 -2.75
C ARG A 35 0.36 6.43 -3.42
N ILE A 36 -0.80 6.32 -2.77
CA ILE A 36 -1.95 5.62 -3.33
C ILE A 36 -2.47 6.35 -4.57
N GLU A 37 -2.50 7.67 -4.54
CA GLU A 37 -2.92 8.47 -5.68
C GLU A 37 -1.89 8.47 -6.81
N ASN A 38 -0.63 8.30 -6.47
CA ASN A 38 0.49 8.29 -7.40
C ASN A 38 1.35 7.04 -7.19
N PRO A 39 0.88 5.88 -7.65
CA PRO A 39 1.53 4.59 -7.34
C PRO A 39 3.00 4.50 -7.78
N GLY A 40 3.37 5.26 -8.80
CA GLY A 40 4.76 5.30 -9.26
C GLY A 40 5.74 5.87 -8.24
N ARG A 41 5.24 6.48 -7.17
CA ARG A 41 6.09 7.02 -6.10
C ARG A 41 6.48 6.01 -5.03
N PHE A 42 5.89 4.82 -5.05
CA PHE A 42 6.33 3.77 -4.15
C PHE A 42 7.77 3.38 -4.45
N THR A 43 8.57 3.26 -3.41
CA THR A 43 9.94 2.78 -3.54
C THR A 43 9.97 1.26 -3.57
N VAL A 44 11.08 0.69 -4.05
CA VAL A 44 11.26 -0.76 -4.07
C VAL A 44 11.18 -1.33 -2.65
N ASP A 45 11.77 -0.65 -1.68
CA ASP A 45 11.74 -1.09 -0.29
C ASP A 45 10.32 -1.11 0.26
N GLU A 46 9.53 -0.10 -0.08
CA GLU A 46 8.11 -0.04 0.34
C GLU A 46 7.32 -1.19 -0.27
N ILE A 47 7.53 -1.47 -1.54
CA ILE A 47 6.89 -2.58 -2.22
C ILE A 47 7.24 -3.91 -1.54
N LYS A 48 8.51 -4.13 -1.23
CA LYS A 48 8.95 -5.35 -0.54
C LYS A 48 8.31 -5.49 0.84
N LYS A 49 8.20 -4.39 1.57
CA LYS A 49 7.53 -4.42 2.88
C LYS A 49 6.06 -4.82 2.76
N LEU A 50 5.38 -4.32 1.74
CA LEU A 50 3.99 -4.72 1.48
C LEU A 50 3.90 -6.20 1.12
N GLU A 51 4.80 -6.70 0.27
CA GLU A 51 4.83 -8.11 -0.07
C GLU A 51 5.03 -8.99 1.16
N ASP A 52 5.93 -8.59 2.05
CA ASP A 52 6.22 -9.33 3.28
C ASP A 52 4.99 -9.44 4.17
N HIS A 53 4.05 -8.53 4.04
CA HIS A 53 2.80 -8.54 4.79
C HIS A 53 1.64 -9.18 4.02
N GLY A 54 1.93 -9.80 2.89
CA GLY A 54 0.94 -10.55 2.14
C GLY A 54 0.23 -9.79 1.03
N PHE A 55 0.62 -8.55 0.74
CA PHE A 55 0.04 -7.81 -0.37
C PHE A 55 0.45 -8.43 -1.70
N ASN A 56 -0.52 -8.56 -2.59
CA ASN A 56 -0.26 -9.01 -3.95
C ASN A 56 0.10 -7.81 -4.81
N VAL A 57 1.36 -7.39 -4.74
CA VAL A 57 1.80 -6.17 -5.42
C VAL A 57 1.88 -6.31 -6.94
N SER A 58 1.97 -7.52 -7.46
CA SER A 58 1.96 -7.75 -8.90
C SER A 58 0.63 -7.33 -9.53
N ARG A 59 -0.44 -7.31 -8.76
CA ARG A 59 -1.74 -6.81 -9.21
C ARG A 59 -1.90 -5.30 -9.03
N LEU A 60 -1.07 -4.71 -8.17
CA LEU A 60 -1.16 -3.29 -7.85
C LEU A 60 -0.37 -2.42 -8.83
N ILE A 61 0.58 -3.00 -9.49
CA ILE A 61 1.46 -2.31 -10.43
C ILE A 61 1.26 -2.92 -11.85
#